data_68c7bcb13b518c5379c58fc1462a6a84
#
_entry.id   68c7bcb13b518c5379c58fc1462a6a84
#
_cell.length_a   1.000
_cell.length_b   1.000
_cell.length_c   1.000
_cell.angle_alpha   90.00
_cell.angle_beta   90.00
_cell.angle_gamma   90.00
#
_symmetry.space_group_name_H-M   'P 1'
#
loop_
_entity.id
_entity.type
_entity.pdbx_description
1 polymer ?
#
loop_
_entity_poly.entity_id
_entity_poly.type
_entity_poly.pdbx_seq_one_letter_code
_entity_poly.pdbx_strand_id
1 'polypeptide(L)'
;MTEARIAYLCADPGIPPDSSKGASVHFRAMASAMAHNGAALDVYMTRAGAVDGFAPHRAQIVPTPRAPAIAGEIAQLAHSRTVMDALVAGGPHTAIYERLSLFSAGGLAYARAKNIPFVVEVNAPLWIEAAEFRELHLAATAQALCIDVLRTADAVFSVSKVLAEMLVEVGAPRDRVHVLGNGAHLHAFQTAKPWPRPPALQGKPVLLFAGSLKPWHGVEFLLEAFAALRQKRPCGLWIVGDGPTKDAVIAAQKAMPNDIVWEGPVPHERMPELLAAADAICAPYPKAAPGYFSPLKVVEGLAAGRPLVASRVPCVLGELGGLDLPGLFEPDSIAGFVAA
;
A
#
# COMPACT_ATOMS: atom_id res chain seq x y z
N MET A 1 17.61 -31.50 -1.55
CA MET A 1 16.93 -30.34 -2.20
C MET A 1 17.75 -29.14 -1.79
N THR A 2 18.29 -28.37 -2.74
CA THR A 2 18.95 -27.11 -2.46
C THR A 2 17.90 -26.16 -1.87
N GLU A 3 18.22 -25.55 -0.73
CA GLU A 3 17.37 -24.54 -0.08
C GLU A 3 17.00 -23.44 -1.07
N ALA A 4 15.72 -23.08 -1.14
CA ALA A 4 15.25 -22.04 -2.05
C ALA A 4 15.78 -20.68 -1.56
N ARG A 5 16.71 -20.10 -2.32
CA ARG A 5 17.32 -18.81 -2.02
C ARG A 5 16.74 -17.75 -2.98
N ILE A 6 15.87 -16.90 -2.46
CA ILE A 6 15.13 -15.91 -3.24
C ILE A 6 15.78 -14.53 -3.07
N ALA A 7 16.05 -13.83 -4.17
CA ALA A 7 16.35 -12.40 -4.10
C ALA A 7 15.03 -11.60 -4.14
N TYR A 8 14.72 -10.90 -3.05
CA TYR A 8 13.60 -9.96 -3.00
C TYR A 8 14.10 -8.55 -3.28
N LEU A 9 13.70 -8.00 -4.41
CA LEU A 9 14.17 -6.72 -4.93
C LEU A 9 13.09 -5.64 -4.85
N CYS A 10 13.44 -4.47 -4.29
CA CYS A 10 12.68 -3.24 -4.39
C CYS A 10 13.61 -2.10 -4.82
N ALA A 11 13.58 -1.76 -6.11
CA ALA A 11 14.43 -0.71 -6.70
C ALA A 11 13.80 0.70 -6.61
N ASP A 12 12.63 0.85 -5.98
CA ASP A 12 11.96 2.15 -5.82
C ASP A 12 12.59 2.98 -4.70
N PRO A 13 13.21 4.14 -4.99
CA PRO A 13 13.78 5.02 -3.98
C PRO A 13 12.74 5.68 -3.06
N GLY A 14 11.46 5.63 -3.43
CA GLY A 14 10.32 6.15 -2.65
C GLY A 14 9.84 5.21 -1.54
N ILE A 15 10.37 3.97 -1.48
CA ILE A 15 9.96 2.93 -0.52
C ILE A 15 11.13 2.61 0.42
N PRO A 16 11.42 3.47 1.42
CA PRO A 16 12.39 3.13 2.46
C PRO A 16 11.82 2.02 3.35
N PRO A 17 12.62 1.00 3.73
CA PRO A 17 12.11 -0.18 4.43
C PRO A 17 11.54 0.13 5.82
N ASP A 18 12.01 1.17 6.50
CA ASP A 18 11.62 1.59 7.85
C ASP A 18 10.46 2.58 7.91
N SER A 19 9.88 2.96 6.77
CA SER A 19 8.77 3.91 6.73
C SER A 19 7.44 3.28 7.18
N SER A 20 6.58 4.10 7.80
CA SER A 20 5.20 3.76 8.13
C SER A 20 4.23 3.81 6.92
N LYS A 21 4.71 4.18 5.74
CA LYS A 21 3.89 4.19 4.52
C LYS A 21 3.45 2.78 4.13
N GLY A 22 2.22 2.62 3.65
CA GLY A 22 1.65 1.33 3.27
C GLY A 22 2.55 0.49 2.33
N ALA A 23 3.24 1.13 1.39
CA ALA A 23 4.18 0.43 0.50
C ALA A 23 5.36 -0.21 1.25
N SER A 24 5.91 0.46 2.26
CA SER A 24 7.01 -0.06 3.09
C SER A 24 6.52 -1.15 4.06
N VAL A 25 5.31 -0.97 4.61
CA VAL A 25 4.65 -1.99 5.43
C VAL A 25 4.43 -3.27 4.64
N HIS A 26 3.87 -3.15 3.43
CA HIS A 26 3.68 -4.29 2.54
C HIS A 26 5.01 -4.97 2.17
N PHE A 27 6.05 -4.19 1.86
CA PHE A 27 7.38 -4.73 1.55
C PHE A 27 7.92 -5.59 2.71
N ARG A 28 7.86 -5.09 3.96
CA ARG A 28 8.29 -5.86 5.15
C ARG A 28 7.41 -7.09 5.38
N ALA A 29 6.10 -6.95 5.23
CA ALA A 29 5.16 -8.05 5.43
C ALA A 29 5.39 -9.20 4.44
N MET A 30 5.62 -8.90 3.16
CA MET A 30 5.95 -9.89 2.13
C MET A 30 7.27 -10.58 2.42
N ALA A 31 8.32 -9.83 2.78
CA ALA A 31 9.61 -10.40 3.14
C ALA A 31 9.49 -11.33 4.37
N SER A 32 8.77 -10.89 5.40
CA SER A 32 8.49 -11.71 6.59
C SER A 32 7.72 -12.99 6.25
N ALA A 33 6.70 -12.89 5.40
CA ALA A 33 5.90 -14.05 4.98
C ALA A 33 6.73 -15.07 4.20
N MET A 34 7.57 -14.62 3.27
CA MET A 34 8.47 -15.51 2.52
C MET A 34 9.46 -16.21 3.45
N ALA A 35 10.09 -15.49 4.37
CA ALA A 35 11.04 -16.05 5.33
C ALA A 35 10.35 -17.05 6.28
N HIS A 36 9.15 -16.72 6.77
CA HIS A 36 8.36 -17.62 7.64
C HIS A 36 7.98 -18.93 6.93
N ASN A 37 7.77 -18.89 5.62
CA ASN A 37 7.51 -20.08 4.81
C ASN A 37 8.79 -20.82 4.36
N GLY A 38 9.94 -20.53 4.96
CA GLY A 38 11.17 -21.30 4.80
C GLY A 38 12.05 -20.87 3.60
N ALA A 39 11.81 -19.70 3.01
CA ALA A 39 12.70 -19.17 1.99
C ALA A 39 13.95 -18.53 2.62
N ALA A 40 15.13 -18.90 2.17
CA ALA A 40 16.33 -18.11 2.42
C ALA A 40 16.24 -16.84 1.58
N LEU A 41 16.08 -15.68 2.23
CA LEU A 41 15.73 -14.43 1.59
C LEU A 41 16.92 -13.46 1.59
N ASP A 42 17.41 -13.10 0.41
CA ASP A 42 18.32 -11.96 0.21
C ASP A 42 17.49 -10.75 -0.23
N VAL A 43 17.53 -9.68 0.55
CA VAL A 43 16.76 -8.46 0.29
C VAL A 43 17.65 -7.40 -0.32
N TYR A 44 17.21 -6.84 -1.45
CA TYR A 44 17.89 -5.76 -2.18
C TYR A 44 17.00 -4.52 -2.20
N MET A 45 17.51 -3.41 -1.69
CA MET A 45 16.77 -2.16 -1.56
C MET A 45 17.64 -0.94 -1.82
N THR A 46 17.02 0.19 -2.17
CA THR A 46 17.74 1.41 -2.57
C THR A 46 18.18 2.27 -1.39
N ARG A 47 17.65 2.02 -0.18
CA ARG A 47 17.97 2.78 1.03
C ARG A 47 18.19 1.85 2.21
N ALA A 48 19.08 2.28 3.11
CA ALA A 48 19.17 1.72 4.45
C ALA A 48 17.91 2.04 5.24
N GLY A 49 17.52 1.13 6.11
CA GLY A 49 16.44 1.26 7.08
C GLY A 49 16.34 0.00 7.90
N ALA A 50 15.73 0.10 9.07
CA ALA A 50 15.45 -1.07 9.88
C ALA A 50 14.52 -2.02 9.12
N VAL A 51 14.93 -3.25 9.01
CA VAL A 51 14.12 -4.36 8.47
C VAL A 51 13.58 -5.19 9.63
N ASP A 52 13.16 -4.51 10.68
CA ASP A 52 12.63 -5.14 11.87
C ASP A 52 11.37 -5.95 11.53
N GLY A 53 11.23 -7.09 12.18
CA GLY A 53 10.11 -8.02 11.96
C GLY A 53 10.40 -9.17 11.00
N PHE A 54 11.52 -9.17 10.29
CA PHE A 54 12.04 -10.35 9.60
C PHE A 54 13.57 -10.34 9.61
N ALA A 55 14.16 -11.54 9.71
CA ALA A 55 15.60 -11.70 9.60
C ALA A 55 15.94 -12.18 8.18
N PRO A 56 16.31 -11.27 7.26
CA PRO A 56 16.76 -11.69 5.95
C PRO A 56 18.08 -12.48 6.12
N HIS A 57 18.30 -13.46 5.25
CA HIS A 57 19.61 -14.12 5.19
C HIS A 57 20.71 -13.11 4.87
N ARG A 58 20.39 -12.12 4.03
CA ARG A 58 21.22 -10.95 3.71
C ARG A 58 20.35 -9.75 3.36
N ALA A 59 20.74 -8.56 3.84
CA ALA A 59 20.19 -7.28 3.38
C ALA A 59 21.29 -6.50 2.63
N GLN A 60 21.00 -6.08 1.42
CA GLN A 60 21.95 -5.32 0.59
C GLN A 60 21.32 -4.01 0.12
N ILE A 61 22.05 -2.92 0.33
CA ILE A 61 21.65 -1.60 -0.16
C ILE A 61 22.30 -1.37 -1.51
N VAL A 62 21.46 -1.06 -2.51
CA VAL A 62 21.86 -0.68 -3.87
C VAL A 62 21.35 0.74 -4.12
N PRO A 63 22.08 1.79 -3.71
CA PRO A 63 21.60 3.15 -3.72
C PRO A 63 21.29 3.63 -5.14
N THR A 64 20.09 4.20 -5.33
CA THR A 64 19.75 4.86 -6.59
C THR A 64 20.42 6.24 -6.65
N PRO A 65 21.12 6.59 -7.74
CA PRO A 65 21.65 7.91 -7.93
C PRO A 65 20.55 8.97 -7.91
N ARG A 66 20.82 10.12 -7.27
CA ARG A 66 19.89 11.25 -7.23
C ARG A 66 20.34 12.32 -8.20
N ALA A 67 19.45 12.70 -9.10
CA ALA A 67 19.61 13.86 -9.97
C ALA A 67 18.23 14.48 -10.24
N PRO A 68 18.16 15.78 -10.55
CA PRO A 68 16.88 16.44 -10.82
C PRO A 68 16.36 16.09 -12.23
N ALA A 69 15.06 16.19 -12.39
CA ALA A 69 14.34 16.11 -13.66
C ALA A 69 14.76 14.88 -14.50
N ILE A 70 14.87 15.03 -15.80
CA ILE A 70 15.24 13.95 -16.75
C ILE A 70 16.56 13.25 -16.41
N ALA A 71 17.54 13.96 -15.83
CA ALA A 71 18.80 13.34 -15.42
C ALA A 71 18.59 12.30 -14.31
N GLY A 72 17.60 12.51 -13.42
CA GLY A 72 17.20 11.53 -12.40
C GLY A 72 16.59 10.29 -13.01
N GLU A 73 15.76 10.42 -14.04
CA GLU A 73 15.15 9.29 -14.74
C GLU A 73 16.20 8.47 -15.52
N ILE A 74 17.12 9.14 -16.20
CA ILE A 74 18.26 8.49 -16.86
C ILE A 74 19.13 7.74 -15.84
N ALA A 75 19.38 8.34 -14.67
CA ALA A 75 20.14 7.69 -13.61
C ALA A 75 19.43 6.45 -13.05
N GLN A 76 18.10 6.46 -12.96
CA GLN A 76 17.31 5.29 -12.58
C GLN A 76 17.36 4.18 -13.64
N LEU A 77 17.30 4.51 -14.93
CA LEU A 77 17.52 3.54 -16.01
C LEU A 77 18.90 2.88 -15.91
N ALA A 78 19.94 3.69 -15.77
CA ALA A 78 21.32 3.19 -15.62
C ALA A 78 21.50 2.35 -14.35
N HIS A 79 20.77 2.62 -13.30
CA HIS A 79 20.79 1.89 -12.03
C HIS A 79 20.42 0.40 -12.19
N SER A 80 19.64 0.04 -13.22
CA SER A 80 19.34 -1.37 -13.53
C SER A 80 20.62 -2.22 -13.68
N ARG A 81 21.71 -1.64 -14.21
CA ARG A 81 23.00 -2.32 -14.29
C ARG A 81 23.60 -2.55 -12.91
N THR A 82 23.56 -1.54 -12.04
CA THR A 82 24.08 -1.65 -10.67
C THR A 82 23.30 -2.69 -9.86
N VAL A 83 21.98 -2.77 -10.06
CA VAL A 83 21.13 -3.81 -9.45
C VAL A 83 21.55 -5.20 -9.93
N MET A 84 21.74 -5.38 -11.24
CA MET A 84 22.19 -6.65 -11.81
C MET A 84 23.55 -7.07 -11.24
N ASP A 85 24.52 -6.14 -11.17
CA ASP A 85 25.85 -6.42 -10.65
C ASP A 85 25.80 -6.80 -9.14
N ALA A 86 24.94 -6.15 -8.36
CA ALA A 86 24.69 -6.48 -6.96
C ALA A 86 24.11 -7.89 -6.79
N LEU A 87 23.15 -8.27 -7.65
CA LEU A 87 22.57 -9.62 -7.67
C LEU A 87 23.60 -10.68 -8.05
N VAL A 88 24.51 -10.37 -9.01
CA VAL A 88 25.62 -11.27 -9.37
C VAL A 88 26.57 -11.47 -8.20
N ALA A 89 26.94 -10.40 -7.50
CA ALA A 89 27.82 -10.46 -6.34
C ALA A 89 27.20 -11.17 -5.14
N GLY A 90 25.88 -11.05 -4.95
CA GLY A 90 25.14 -11.68 -3.87
C GLY A 90 24.72 -13.12 -4.10
N GLY A 91 24.67 -13.58 -5.37
CA GLY A 91 24.19 -14.91 -5.76
C GLY A 91 25.04 -16.09 -5.26
N PRO A 92 24.70 -17.31 -5.65
CA PRO A 92 23.58 -17.65 -6.55
C PRO A 92 22.19 -17.58 -5.88
N HIS A 93 21.17 -17.22 -6.68
CA HIS A 93 19.78 -17.23 -6.28
C HIS A 93 19.02 -18.29 -7.10
N THR A 94 17.92 -18.80 -6.55
CA THR A 94 17.05 -19.78 -7.21
C THR A 94 15.84 -19.13 -7.90
N ALA A 95 15.48 -17.90 -7.50
CA ALA A 95 14.44 -17.09 -8.10
C ALA A 95 14.64 -15.61 -7.74
N ILE A 96 14.04 -14.72 -8.55
CA ILE A 96 13.87 -13.30 -8.23
C ILE A 96 12.40 -13.02 -7.97
N TYR A 97 12.11 -12.33 -6.88
CA TYR A 97 10.83 -11.69 -6.62
C TYR A 97 11.05 -10.17 -6.57
N GLU A 98 10.53 -9.46 -7.54
CA GLU A 98 10.72 -8.01 -7.67
C GLU A 98 9.41 -7.25 -7.47
N ARG A 99 9.41 -6.25 -6.58
CA ARG A 99 8.36 -5.24 -6.57
C ARG A 99 8.60 -4.30 -7.74
N LEU A 100 7.64 -4.21 -8.68
CA LEU A 100 7.75 -3.36 -9.85
C LEU A 100 8.16 -1.93 -9.45
N SER A 101 9.19 -1.42 -10.10
CA SER A 101 9.71 -0.07 -9.91
C SER A 101 9.91 0.59 -11.26
N LEU A 102 9.62 1.90 -11.38
CA LEU A 102 9.86 2.64 -12.62
C LEU A 102 11.34 2.54 -13.01
N PHE A 103 11.59 2.36 -14.31
CA PHE A 103 12.93 2.28 -14.89
C PHE A 103 13.79 1.10 -14.39
N SER A 104 13.23 0.13 -13.66
CA SER A 104 13.97 -1.05 -13.18
C SER A 104 13.78 -2.25 -14.12
N ALA A 105 14.91 -2.83 -14.55
CA ALA A 105 14.94 -4.10 -15.28
C ALA A 105 16.14 -4.98 -14.83
N GLY A 106 16.86 -4.61 -13.77
CA GLY A 106 18.03 -5.30 -13.29
C GLY A 106 17.75 -6.72 -12.81
N GLY A 107 16.63 -6.92 -12.12
CA GLY A 107 16.17 -8.23 -11.65
C GLY A 107 15.85 -9.17 -12.82
N LEU A 108 15.09 -8.66 -13.80
CA LEU A 108 14.76 -9.42 -15.01
C LEU A 108 16.02 -9.81 -15.79
N ALA A 109 16.95 -8.86 -16.00
CA ALA A 109 18.19 -9.11 -16.71
C ALA A 109 19.05 -10.19 -16.02
N TYR A 110 19.16 -10.15 -14.69
CA TYR A 110 19.84 -11.17 -13.91
C TYR A 110 19.15 -12.54 -14.04
N ALA A 111 17.83 -12.59 -13.87
CA ALA A 111 17.08 -13.85 -13.93
C ALA A 111 17.24 -14.53 -15.29
N ARG A 112 17.18 -13.77 -16.39
CA ARG A 112 17.41 -14.29 -17.75
C ARG A 112 18.86 -14.78 -17.93
N ALA A 113 19.86 -14.03 -17.44
CA ALA A 113 21.27 -14.45 -17.55
C ALA A 113 21.57 -15.72 -16.73
N LYS A 114 20.83 -15.99 -15.67
CA LYS A 114 21.00 -17.18 -14.81
C LYS A 114 20.01 -18.30 -15.11
N ASN A 115 19.05 -18.08 -16.02
CA ASN A 115 17.98 -19.01 -16.36
C ASN A 115 17.19 -19.48 -15.12
N ILE A 116 16.79 -18.51 -14.28
CA ILE A 116 15.98 -18.73 -13.08
C ILE A 116 14.65 -17.99 -13.19
N PRO A 117 13.61 -18.41 -12.46
CA PRO A 117 12.30 -17.74 -12.44
C PRO A 117 12.39 -16.27 -12.02
N PHE A 118 11.63 -15.42 -12.72
CA PHE A 118 11.43 -14.02 -12.41
C PHE A 118 9.94 -13.75 -12.12
N VAL A 119 9.65 -13.35 -10.91
CA VAL A 119 8.31 -13.01 -10.43
C VAL A 119 8.26 -11.52 -10.16
N VAL A 120 7.24 -10.83 -10.66
CA VAL A 120 7.04 -9.40 -10.42
C VAL A 120 5.72 -9.16 -9.69
N GLU A 121 5.78 -8.32 -8.65
CA GLU A 121 4.64 -7.84 -7.90
C GLU A 121 4.30 -6.42 -8.34
N VAL A 122 3.04 -6.17 -8.67
CA VAL A 122 2.53 -4.87 -9.13
C VAL A 122 1.49 -4.36 -8.15
N ASN A 123 1.77 -3.23 -7.49
CA ASN A 123 0.87 -2.62 -6.51
C ASN A 123 0.12 -1.42 -7.08
N ALA A 124 0.58 -0.87 -8.20
CA ALA A 124 -0.04 0.24 -8.93
C ALA A 124 0.47 0.28 -10.37
N PRO A 125 -0.26 0.87 -11.31
CA PRO A 125 0.20 1.12 -12.68
C PRO A 125 1.17 2.33 -12.65
N LEU A 126 2.41 2.11 -12.21
CA LEU A 126 3.38 3.17 -11.87
C LEU A 126 3.62 4.17 -13.00
N TRP A 127 3.59 3.72 -14.27
CA TRP A 127 3.76 4.60 -15.44
C TRP A 127 2.56 5.55 -15.63
N ILE A 128 1.34 5.17 -15.22
CA ILE A 128 0.15 6.02 -15.22
C ILE A 128 0.22 6.98 -14.04
N GLU A 129 0.43 6.48 -12.81
CA GLU A 129 0.52 7.32 -11.61
C GLU A 129 1.63 8.37 -11.73
N ALA A 130 2.79 7.99 -12.27
CA ALA A 130 3.87 8.93 -12.42
C ALA A 130 3.56 10.02 -13.46
N ALA A 131 2.92 9.68 -14.56
CA ALA A 131 2.52 10.65 -15.57
C ALA A 131 1.42 11.61 -15.07
N GLU A 132 0.54 11.15 -14.18
CA GLU A 132 -0.57 11.94 -13.65
C GLU A 132 -0.15 12.81 -12.44
N PHE A 133 0.66 12.25 -11.53
CA PHE A 133 0.94 12.90 -10.24
C PHE A 133 2.37 13.40 -10.07
N ARG A 134 3.24 13.18 -11.08
CA ARG A 134 4.64 13.63 -11.06
C ARG A 134 5.03 14.16 -12.43
N GLU A 135 6.06 14.98 -12.48
CA GLU A 135 6.71 15.30 -13.74
C GLU A 135 7.50 14.07 -14.21
N LEU A 136 7.08 13.48 -15.34
CA LEU A 136 7.68 12.28 -15.94
C LEU A 136 8.13 12.63 -17.38
N HIS A 137 9.43 12.86 -17.56
CA HIS A 137 10.00 13.28 -18.85
C HIS A 137 10.13 12.10 -19.82
N LEU A 138 10.50 10.92 -19.34
CA LEU A 138 10.69 9.71 -20.15
C LEU A 138 9.47 8.77 -20.05
N ALA A 139 8.26 9.33 -20.12
CA ALA A 139 7.00 8.59 -19.91
C ALA A 139 6.88 7.37 -20.85
N ALA A 140 7.18 7.53 -22.14
CA ALA A 140 7.12 6.43 -23.11
C ALA A 140 8.13 5.32 -22.79
N THR A 141 9.34 5.68 -22.33
CA THR A 141 10.37 4.72 -21.93
C THR A 141 9.97 3.98 -20.64
N ALA A 142 9.44 4.70 -19.65
CA ALA A 142 8.94 4.12 -18.41
C ALA A 142 7.83 3.09 -18.68
N GLN A 143 6.86 3.47 -19.49
CA GLN A 143 5.77 2.60 -19.89
C GLN A 143 6.26 1.36 -20.66
N ALA A 144 7.10 1.55 -21.68
CA ALA A 144 7.62 0.46 -22.50
C ALA A 144 8.40 -0.55 -21.64
N LEU A 145 9.26 -0.06 -20.74
CA LEU A 145 10.04 -0.93 -19.85
C LEU A 145 9.14 -1.71 -18.86
N CYS A 146 8.16 -1.05 -18.23
CA CYS A 146 7.21 -1.74 -17.37
C CYS A 146 6.45 -2.83 -18.13
N ILE A 147 5.96 -2.54 -19.34
CA ILE A 147 5.25 -3.51 -20.17
C ILE A 147 6.16 -4.68 -20.58
N ASP A 148 7.43 -4.42 -20.90
CA ASP A 148 8.39 -5.48 -21.24
C ASP A 148 8.66 -6.40 -20.05
N VAL A 149 8.84 -5.84 -18.86
CA VAL A 149 8.95 -6.59 -17.60
C VAL A 149 7.73 -7.47 -17.37
N LEU A 150 6.51 -6.93 -17.53
CA LEU A 150 5.26 -7.66 -17.33
C LEU A 150 5.08 -8.81 -18.34
N ARG A 151 5.39 -8.59 -19.62
CA ARG A 151 5.30 -9.59 -20.68
C ARG A 151 6.28 -10.72 -20.51
N THR A 152 7.43 -10.41 -19.92
CA THR A 152 8.57 -11.34 -19.85
C THR A 152 8.59 -12.12 -18.53
N ALA A 153 7.93 -11.63 -17.48
CA ALA A 153 7.86 -12.30 -16.17
C ALA A 153 7.26 -13.70 -16.27
N ASP A 154 7.76 -14.60 -15.44
CA ASP A 154 7.24 -15.97 -15.33
C ASP A 154 5.94 -16.01 -14.51
N ALA A 155 5.78 -15.06 -13.57
CA ALA A 155 4.51 -14.78 -12.88
C ALA A 155 4.42 -13.28 -12.54
N VAL A 156 3.20 -12.75 -12.58
CA VAL A 156 2.85 -11.37 -12.22
C VAL A 156 1.82 -11.42 -11.12
N PHE A 157 2.16 -10.89 -9.93
CA PHE A 157 1.21 -10.72 -8.84
C PHE A 157 0.65 -9.30 -8.83
N SER A 158 -0.67 -9.20 -8.87
CA SER A 158 -1.41 -7.94 -8.80
C SER A 158 -2.17 -7.86 -7.48
N VAL A 159 -2.18 -6.68 -6.84
CA VAL A 159 -2.88 -6.48 -5.56
C VAL A 159 -4.40 -6.44 -5.67
N SER A 160 -4.95 -6.35 -6.87
CA SER A 160 -6.40 -6.34 -7.08
C SER A 160 -6.82 -6.91 -8.43
N LYS A 161 -8.08 -7.32 -8.54
CA LYS A 161 -8.66 -7.78 -9.82
C LYS A 161 -8.67 -6.67 -10.87
N VAL A 162 -8.98 -5.44 -10.47
CA VAL A 162 -9.00 -4.28 -11.37
C VAL A 162 -7.61 -4.05 -11.96
N LEU A 163 -6.57 -4.05 -11.14
CA LEU A 163 -5.20 -3.91 -11.62
C LEU A 163 -4.80 -5.10 -12.50
N ALA A 164 -5.17 -6.34 -12.13
CA ALA A 164 -4.86 -7.51 -12.94
C ALA A 164 -5.39 -7.41 -14.37
N GLU A 165 -6.64 -6.96 -14.54
CA GLU A 165 -7.20 -6.72 -15.88
C GLU A 165 -6.45 -5.62 -16.63
N MET A 166 -6.11 -4.50 -15.98
CA MET A 166 -5.28 -3.45 -16.59
C MET A 166 -3.91 -3.98 -17.06
N LEU A 167 -3.26 -4.88 -16.27
CA LEU A 167 -1.99 -5.48 -16.65
C LEU A 167 -2.12 -6.40 -17.87
N VAL A 168 -3.21 -7.15 -17.97
CA VAL A 168 -3.51 -7.99 -19.13
C VAL A 168 -3.77 -7.14 -20.37
N GLU A 169 -4.52 -6.04 -20.23
CA GLU A 169 -4.81 -5.10 -21.34
C GLU A 169 -3.55 -4.50 -21.93
N VAL A 170 -2.53 -4.21 -21.13
CA VAL A 170 -1.24 -3.69 -21.62
C VAL A 170 -0.29 -4.78 -22.08
N GLY A 171 -0.70 -6.07 -22.01
CA GLY A 171 -0.02 -7.19 -22.65
C GLY A 171 0.68 -8.18 -21.73
N ALA A 172 0.44 -8.15 -20.42
CA ALA A 172 0.86 -9.25 -19.54
C ALA A 172 0.10 -10.54 -19.92
N PRO A 173 0.76 -11.71 -20.03
CA PRO A 173 0.09 -12.97 -20.35
C PRO A 173 -0.93 -13.32 -19.26
N ARG A 174 -2.20 -13.48 -19.64
CA ARG A 174 -3.31 -13.71 -18.69
C ARG A 174 -3.09 -14.92 -17.77
N ASP A 175 -2.52 -15.98 -18.29
CA ASP A 175 -2.21 -17.23 -17.59
C ASP A 175 -1.10 -17.07 -16.54
N ARG A 176 -0.33 -15.97 -16.59
CA ARG A 176 0.72 -15.63 -15.63
C ARG A 176 0.32 -14.54 -14.64
N VAL A 177 -0.84 -13.90 -14.81
CA VAL A 177 -1.33 -12.86 -13.92
C VAL A 177 -2.18 -13.46 -12.81
N HIS A 178 -1.76 -13.25 -11.56
CA HIS A 178 -2.42 -13.73 -10.36
C HIS A 178 -2.79 -12.58 -9.43
N VAL A 179 -3.96 -12.65 -8.79
CA VAL A 179 -4.37 -11.65 -7.80
C VAL A 179 -3.91 -12.09 -6.41
N LEU A 180 -3.11 -11.25 -5.77
CA LEU A 180 -2.66 -11.41 -4.39
C LEU A 180 -2.91 -10.07 -3.66
N GLY A 181 -4.09 -9.93 -3.04
CA GLY A 181 -4.45 -8.74 -2.27
C GLY A 181 -3.60 -8.56 -1.02
N ASN A 182 -3.70 -7.37 -0.42
CA ASN A 182 -3.04 -7.13 0.85
C ASN A 182 -3.61 -8.04 1.95
N GLY A 183 -2.76 -8.42 2.90
CA GLY A 183 -3.13 -9.18 4.08
C GLY A 183 -2.93 -8.39 5.37
N ALA A 184 -3.41 -8.94 6.47
CA ALA A 184 -3.16 -8.43 7.81
C ALA A 184 -2.75 -9.57 8.76
N HIS A 185 -1.96 -9.25 9.77
CA HIS A 185 -1.58 -10.18 10.85
C HIS A 185 -2.77 -10.42 11.80
N LEU A 186 -3.67 -11.33 11.41
CA LEU A 186 -4.96 -11.55 12.08
C LEU A 186 -4.82 -11.64 13.61
N HIS A 187 -3.86 -12.42 14.11
CA HIS A 187 -3.64 -12.59 15.55
C HIS A 187 -3.33 -11.24 16.24
N ALA A 188 -2.48 -10.40 15.64
CA ALA A 188 -2.13 -9.11 16.21
C ALA A 188 -3.35 -8.18 16.33
N PHE A 189 -4.23 -8.17 15.30
CA PHE A 189 -5.45 -7.35 15.32
C PHE A 189 -6.52 -7.88 16.28
N GLN A 190 -6.65 -9.19 16.43
CA GLN A 190 -7.65 -9.82 17.32
C GLN A 190 -7.29 -9.75 18.80
N THR A 191 -5.99 -9.71 19.13
CA THR A 191 -5.51 -9.75 20.53
C THR A 191 -5.02 -8.39 21.04
N ALA A 192 -5.06 -7.35 20.21
CA ALA A 192 -4.60 -6.02 20.59
C ALA A 192 -5.41 -5.43 21.74
N LYS A 193 -4.71 -4.82 22.69
CA LYS A 193 -5.36 -3.99 23.72
C LYS A 193 -5.72 -2.64 23.12
N PRO A 194 -6.92 -2.10 23.42
CA PRO A 194 -7.32 -0.79 22.89
C PRO A 194 -6.36 0.32 23.30
N TRP A 195 -5.99 1.16 22.32
CA TRP A 195 -5.29 2.42 22.59
C TRP A 195 -6.16 3.34 23.45
N PRO A 196 -5.59 4.14 24.36
CA PRO A 196 -6.35 5.14 25.11
C PRO A 196 -7.06 6.11 24.16
N ARG A 197 -8.39 6.16 24.25
CA ARG A 197 -9.15 7.14 23.47
C ARG A 197 -8.82 8.57 23.91
N PRO A 198 -8.71 9.52 22.97
CA PRO A 198 -8.58 10.93 23.30
C PRO A 198 -9.66 11.40 24.27
N PRO A 199 -9.36 12.24 25.28
CA PRO A 199 -10.33 12.69 26.28
C PRO A 199 -11.64 13.24 25.68
N ALA A 200 -11.53 13.99 24.58
CA ALA A 200 -12.70 14.57 23.88
C ALA A 200 -13.64 13.52 23.28
N LEU A 201 -13.18 12.28 23.08
CA LEU A 201 -13.94 11.19 22.46
C LEU A 201 -14.41 10.12 23.47
N GLN A 202 -14.09 10.28 24.75
CA GLN A 202 -14.54 9.34 25.78
C GLN A 202 -16.07 9.35 25.93
N GLY A 203 -16.65 8.17 26.18
CA GLY A 203 -18.09 8.00 26.38
C GLY A 203 -18.96 8.17 25.13
N LYS A 204 -18.35 8.23 23.95
CA LYS A 204 -19.05 8.33 22.64
C LYS A 204 -18.72 7.13 21.75
N PRO A 205 -19.60 6.74 20.83
CA PRO A 205 -19.21 5.94 19.68
C PRO A 205 -18.17 6.69 18.85
N VAL A 206 -17.08 6.00 18.47
CA VAL A 206 -15.94 6.60 17.75
C VAL A 206 -15.78 5.97 16.39
N LEU A 207 -15.87 6.80 15.35
CA LEU A 207 -15.47 6.46 13.99
C LEU A 207 -13.98 6.77 13.83
N LEU A 208 -13.20 5.84 13.30
CA LEU A 208 -11.78 6.00 13.06
C LEU A 208 -11.50 6.05 11.55
N PHE A 209 -10.80 7.10 11.12
CA PHE A 209 -10.12 7.12 9.84
C PHE A 209 -8.61 7.00 10.09
N ALA A 210 -7.98 5.97 9.54
CA ALA A 210 -6.53 5.78 9.61
C ALA A 210 -5.93 5.70 8.21
N GLY A 211 -4.91 6.52 7.93
CA GLY A 211 -4.21 6.52 6.65
C GLY A 211 -3.70 7.88 6.20
N SER A 212 -3.07 7.92 5.01
CA SER A 212 -2.61 9.19 4.45
C SER A 212 -3.79 10.09 4.09
N LEU A 213 -3.65 11.39 4.36
CA LEU A 213 -4.67 12.42 4.08
C LEU A 213 -4.51 12.90 2.63
N LYS A 214 -4.70 11.98 1.67
CA LYS A 214 -4.67 12.30 0.24
C LYS A 214 -6.08 12.58 -0.26
N PRO A 215 -6.27 13.45 -1.28
CA PRO A 215 -7.60 13.79 -1.79
C PRO A 215 -8.45 12.57 -2.13
N TRP A 216 -7.88 11.56 -2.79
CA TRP A 216 -8.60 10.34 -3.18
C TRP A 216 -8.89 9.36 -2.03
N HIS A 217 -8.51 9.69 -0.79
CA HIS A 217 -8.94 8.94 0.40
C HIS A 217 -10.23 9.48 1.01
N GLY A 218 -10.80 10.57 0.47
CA GLY A 218 -12.13 11.07 0.81
C GLY A 218 -12.24 11.73 2.17
N VAL A 219 -11.14 12.30 2.70
CA VAL A 219 -11.14 12.92 4.04
C VAL A 219 -12.06 14.14 4.08
N GLU A 220 -12.05 14.99 3.05
CA GLU A 220 -12.90 16.18 2.97
C GLU A 220 -14.39 15.79 2.96
N PHE A 221 -14.77 14.81 2.13
CA PHE A 221 -16.12 14.22 2.17
C PHE A 221 -16.45 13.66 3.56
N LEU A 222 -15.51 12.96 4.22
CA LEU A 222 -15.72 12.41 5.56
C LEU A 222 -16.05 13.52 6.57
N LEU A 223 -15.37 14.66 6.52
CA LEU A 223 -15.60 15.78 7.41
C LEU A 223 -17.00 16.36 7.24
N GLU A 224 -17.46 16.55 6.00
CA GLU A 224 -18.82 17.01 5.69
C GLU A 224 -19.88 15.99 6.13
N ALA A 225 -19.68 14.73 5.80
CA ALA A 225 -20.60 13.65 6.15
C ALA A 225 -20.68 13.44 7.67
N PHE A 226 -19.53 13.55 8.38
CA PHE A 226 -19.50 13.49 9.83
C PHE A 226 -20.26 14.67 10.47
N ALA A 227 -20.13 15.88 9.96
CA ALA A 227 -20.89 17.04 10.45
C ALA A 227 -22.39 16.80 10.35
N ALA A 228 -22.87 16.20 9.27
CA ALA A 228 -24.28 15.83 9.09
C ALA A 228 -24.70 14.68 10.04
N LEU A 229 -23.85 13.66 10.22
CA LEU A 229 -24.10 12.57 11.17
C LEU A 229 -24.21 13.08 12.61
N ARG A 230 -23.29 13.98 12.99
CA ARG A 230 -23.21 14.54 14.34
C ARG A 230 -24.46 15.33 14.74
N GLN A 231 -25.18 15.92 13.78
CA GLN A 231 -26.47 16.57 14.05
C GLN A 231 -27.57 15.58 14.46
N LYS A 232 -27.44 14.31 14.06
CA LYS A 232 -28.44 13.27 14.32
C LYS A 232 -28.08 12.38 15.52
N ARG A 233 -26.79 12.16 15.76
CA ARG A 233 -26.31 11.21 16.78
C ARG A 233 -25.05 11.76 17.48
N PRO A 234 -24.94 11.64 18.81
CA PRO A 234 -23.68 11.93 19.51
C PRO A 234 -22.64 10.85 19.14
N CYS A 235 -21.59 11.26 18.48
CA CYS A 235 -20.45 10.41 18.08
C CYS A 235 -19.17 11.23 17.98
N GLY A 236 -18.03 10.56 17.88
CA GLY A 236 -16.73 11.16 17.68
C GLY A 236 -16.06 10.68 16.39
N LEU A 237 -15.23 11.52 15.82
CA LEU A 237 -14.38 11.20 14.68
C LEU A 237 -12.91 11.30 15.08
N TRP A 238 -12.21 10.20 14.98
CA TRP A 238 -10.78 10.12 15.24
C TRP A 238 -10.04 9.96 13.91
N ILE A 239 -9.17 10.92 13.59
CA ILE A 239 -8.40 10.94 12.34
C ILE A 239 -6.94 10.72 12.69
N VAL A 240 -6.34 9.67 12.11
CA VAL A 240 -4.94 9.28 12.31
C VAL A 240 -4.24 9.25 10.95
N GLY A 241 -3.16 10.02 10.85
CA GLY A 241 -2.36 10.14 9.65
C GLY A 241 -1.97 11.55 9.28
N ASP A 242 -1.26 11.70 8.16
CA ASP A 242 -0.81 13.00 7.63
C ASP A 242 -0.92 13.02 6.10
N GLY A 243 -0.95 14.20 5.51
CA GLY A 243 -0.99 14.37 4.08
C GLY A 243 -1.48 15.73 3.61
N PRO A 244 -1.65 15.91 2.30
CA PRO A 244 -1.98 17.20 1.68
C PRO A 244 -3.26 17.86 2.21
N THR A 245 -4.28 17.08 2.64
CA THR A 245 -5.57 17.62 3.11
C THR A 245 -5.62 17.86 4.62
N LYS A 246 -4.47 17.84 5.33
CA LYS A 246 -4.43 18.03 6.78
C LYS A 246 -5.01 19.35 7.26
N ASP A 247 -4.89 20.42 6.47
CA ASP A 247 -5.39 21.74 6.88
C ASP A 247 -6.92 21.76 7.00
N ALA A 248 -7.64 20.99 6.17
CA ALA A 248 -9.08 20.79 6.30
C ALA A 248 -9.44 20.06 7.60
N VAL A 249 -8.64 19.05 7.99
CA VAL A 249 -8.82 18.32 9.25
C VAL A 249 -8.60 19.22 10.46
N ILE A 250 -7.54 20.05 10.45
CA ILE A 250 -7.25 21.01 11.50
C ILE A 250 -8.39 22.03 11.65
N ALA A 251 -8.91 22.53 10.52
CA ALA A 251 -10.03 23.46 10.51
C ALA A 251 -11.31 22.82 11.10
N ALA A 252 -11.62 21.58 10.70
CA ALA A 252 -12.76 20.83 11.22
C ALA A 252 -12.63 20.54 12.72
N GLN A 253 -11.45 20.16 13.20
CA GLN A 253 -11.19 19.96 14.62
C GLN A 253 -11.40 21.27 15.42
N LYS A 254 -10.95 22.41 14.90
CA LYS A 254 -11.18 23.72 15.55
C LYS A 254 -12.68 24.06 15.62
N ALA A 255 -13.44 23.71 14.60
CA ALA A 255 -14.88 23.93 14.57
C ALA A 255 -15.67 22.98 15.50
N MET A 256 -15.18 21.76 15.68
CA MET A 256 -15.81 20.71 16.50
C MET A 256 -14.80 20.06 17.47
N PRO A 257 -14.23 20.82 18.42
CA PRO A 257 -13.08 20.38 19.25
C PRO A 257 -13.43 19.24 20.21
N ASN A 258 -14.70 19.05 20.52
CA ASN A 258 -15.15 17.96 21.38
C ASN A 258 -15.55 16.70 20.60
N ASP A 259 -15.61 16.76 19.28
CA ASP A 259 -16.16 15.67 18.45
C ASP A 259 -15.17 15.17 17.38
N ILE A 260 -14.18 15.99 16.98
CA ILE A 260 -13.13 15.62 16.04
C ILE A 260 -11.78 15.71 16.72
N VAL A 261 -10.98 14.65 16.63
CA VAL A 261 -9.59 14.62 17.08
C VAL A 261 -8.70 14.15 15.94
N TRP A 262 -7.69 14.94 15.63
CA TRP A 262 -6.58 14.59 14.76
C TRP A 262 -5.33 14.32 15.58
N GLU A 263 -4.77 13.12 15.44
CA GLU A 263 -3.60 12.67 16.23
C GLU A 263 -2.28 12.73 15.44
N GLY A 264 -2.37 13.02 14.13
CA GLY A 264 -1.18 12.94 13.26
C GLY A 264 -0.82 11.50 12.88
N PRO A 265 0.38 11.27 12.32
CA PRO A 265 0.85 9.95 11.94
C PRO A 265 1.23 9.11 13.16
N VAL A 266 0.85 7.83 13.14
CA VAL A 266 1.18 6.84 14.16
C VAL A 266 1.96 5.70 13.51
N PRO A 267 2.97 5.10 14.19
CA PRO A 267 3.66 3.92 13.70
C PRO A 267 2.67 2.78 13.36
N HIS A 268 2.89 2.10 12.24
CA HIS A 268 1.97 1.07 11.76
C HIS A 268 1.81 -0.10 12.75
N GLU A 269 2.84 -0.40 13.51
CA GLU A 269 2.85 -1.44 14.56
C GLU A 269 1.80 -1.19 15.66
N ARG A 270 1.35 0.08 15.79
CA ARG A 270 0.31 0.50 16.73
C ARG A 270 -1.10 0.49 16.13
N MET A 271 -1.23 0.20 14.82
CA MET A 271 -2.53 0.12 14.14
C MET A 271 -3.51 -0.87 14.80
N PRO A 272 -3.08 -2.08 15.22
CA PRO A 272 -3.97 -3.00 15.91
C PRO A 272 -4.62 -2.40 17.16
N GLU A 273 -3.88 -1.66 17.97
CA GLU A 273 -4.37 -1.03 19.20
C GLU A 273 -5.35 0.12 18.90
N LEU A 274 -5.06 0.93 17.87
CA LEU A 274 -5.94 2.00 17.41
C LEU A 274 -7.28 1.45 16.90
N LEU A 275 -7.23 0.41 16.05
CA LEU A 275 -8.44 -0.20 15.54
C LEU A 275 -9.24 -0.87 16.66
N ALA A 276 -8.58 -1.49 17.65
CA ALA A 276 -9.24 -2.05 18.83
C ALA A 276 -9.95 -0.99 19.66
N ALA A 277 -9.51 0.26 19.63
CA ALA A 277 -10.10 1.37 20.35
C ALA A 277 -11.29 2.02 19.62
N ALA A 278 -11.49 1.78 18.32
CA ALA A 278 -12.58 2.35 17.55
C ALA A 278 -13.85 1.49 17.61
N ASP A 279 -15.00 2.11 17.40
CA ASP A 279 -16.29 1.40 17.28
C ASP A 279 -16.63 1.09 15.81
N ALA A 280 -16.15 1.91 14.86
CA ALA A 280 -16.24 1.64 13.43
C ALA A 280 -15.05 2.27 12.68
N ILE A 281 -14.68 1.67 11.53
CA ILE A 281 -13.60 2.14 10.66
C ILE A 281 -14.20 2.80 9.43
N CYS A 282 -13.67 3.98 9.07
CA CYS A 282 -14.11 4.73 7.89
C CYS A 282 -13.18 4.54 6.69
N ALA A 283 -13.76 4.16 5.56
CA ALA A 283 -13.10 4.07 4.26
C ALA A 283 -13.90 4.82 3.18
N PRO A 284 -13.98 6.18 3.25
CA PRO A 284 -14.92 7.01 2.50
C PRO A 284 -14.35 7.42 1.14
N TYR A 285 -13.92 6.47 0.34
CA TYR A 285 -13.32 6.76 -0.97
C TYR A 285 -14.33 7.45 -1.89
N PRO A 286 -13.96 8.57 -2.57
CA PRO A 286 -14.82 9.22 -3.53
C PRO A 286 -15.00 8.36 -4.78
N LYS A 287 -16.04 8.63 -5.56
CA LYS A 287 -16.32 7.93 -6.82
C LYS A 287 -15.15 7.99 -7.80
N ALA A 288 -14.41 9.10 -7.79
CA ALA A 288 -13.23 9.31 -8.63
C ALA A 288 -11.96 8.63 -8.09
N ALA A 289 -12.02 7.92 -6.94
CA ALA A 289 -10.85 7.23 -6.43
C ALA A 289 -10.37 6.15 -7.41
N PRO A 290 -9.05 6.00 -7.60
CA PRO A 290 -8.51 4.92 -8.41
C PRO A 290 -9.00 3.57 -7.88
N GLY A 291 -9.60 2.75 -8.74
CA GLY A 291 -10.19 1.47 -8.34
C GLY A 291 -9.20 0.31 -8.22
N TYR A 292 -7.95 0.51 -8.60
CA TYR A 292 -6.95 -0.56 -8.77
C TYR A 292 -6.17 -0.91 -7.51
N PHE A 293 -6.16 -0.09 -6.48
CA PHE A 293 -5.39 -0.38 -5.26
C PHE A 293 -6.13 -1.29 -4.29
N SER A 294 -5.39 -1.89 -3.35
CA SER A 294 -5.89 -2.72 -2.26
C SER A 294 -5.78 -1.92 -0.95
N PRO A 295 -6.91 -1.43 -0.38
CA PRO A 295 -6.88 -0.53 0.77
C PRO A 295 -6.61 -1.26 2.09
N LEU A 296 -5.41 -1.14 2.65
CA LEU A 296 -5.02 -1.75 3.92
C LEU A 296 -6.02 -1.47 5.05
N LYS A 297 -6.59 -0.25 5.16
CA LYS A 297 -7.54 0.09 6.21
C LYS A 297 -8.83 -0.75 6.19
N VAL A 298 -9.24 -1.25 5.01
CA VAL A 298 -10.37 -2.18 4.89
C VAL A 298 -9.97 -3.55 5.40
N VAL A 299 -8.83 -4.07 4.93
CA VAL A 299 -8.31 -5.38 5.33
C VAL A 299 -8.02 -5.44 6.83
N GLU A 300 -7.36 -4.42 7.36
CA GLU A 300 -7.04 -4.30 8.78
C GLU A 300 -8.29 -4.12 9.66
N GLY A 301 -9.27 -3.32 9.18
CA GLY A 301 -10.55 -3.16 9.85
C GLY A 301 -11.32 -4.47 9.98
N LEU A 302 -11.36 -5.26 8.91
CA LEU A 302 -11.94 -6.61 8.91
C LEU A 302 -11.17 -7.55 9.84
N ALA A 303 -9.83 -7.51 9.82
CA ALA A 303 -8.98 -8.32 10.71
C ALA A 303 -9.21 -7.99 12.19
N ALA A 304 -9.46 -6.71 12.50
CA ALA A 304 -9.77 -6.26 13.86
C ALA A 304 -11.23 -6.56 14.28
N GLY A 305 -12.06 -7.13 13.40
CA GLY A 305 -13.47 -7.40 13.65
C GLY A 305 -14.29 -6.12 13.88
N ARG A 306 -13.89 -4.99 13.29
CA ARG A 306 -14.60 -3.72 13.47
C ARG A 306 -15.62 -3.49 12.35
N PRO A 307 -16.81 -2.95 12.68
CA PRO A 307 -17.73 -2.45 11.68
C PRO A 307 -17.03 -1.52 10.69
N LEU A 308 -17.37 -1.66 9.41
CA LEU A 308 -16.78 -0.87 8.34
C LEU A 308 -17.84 0.07 7.77
N VAL A 309 -17.58 1.37 7.77
CA VAL A 309 -18.36 2.40 7.07
C VAL A 309 -17.56 2.81 5.83
N ALA A 310 -17.96 2.32 4.67
CA ALA A 310 -17.13 2.42 3.47
C ALA A 310 -17.95 2.67 2.20
N SER A 311 -17.33 3.37 1.26
CA SER A 311 -17.90 3.63 -0.06
C SER A 311 -17.94 2.35 -0.92
N ARG A 312 -19.00 2.16 -1.70
CA ARG A 312 -19.14 1.10 -2.71
C ARG A 312 -18.29 1.39 -3.95
N VAL A 313 -16.98 1.39 -3.80
CA VAL A 313 -16.02 1.56 -4.90
C VAL A 313 -15.28 0.25 -5.19
N PRO A 314 -14.76 0.05 -6.42
CA PRO A 314 -14.17 -1.24 -6.82
C PRO A 314 -13.08 -1.76 -5.90
N CYS A 315 -12.20 -0.90 -5.38
CA CYS A 315 -11.13 -1.28 -4.46
C CYS A 315 -11.64 -1.79 -3.11
N VAL A 316 -12.74 -1.24 -2.58
CA VAL A 316 -13.39 -1.72 -1.34
C VAL A 316 -14.12 -3.03 -1.59
N LEU A 317 -14.95 -3.08 -2.64
CA LEU A 317 -15.73 -4.28 -2.98
C LEU A 317 -14.83 -5.47 -3.33
N GLY A 318 -13.67 -5.22 -3.91
CA GLY A 318 -12.66 -6.24 -4.20
C GLY A 318 -12.14 -6.93 -2.93
N GLU A 319 -11.86 -6.17 -1.87
CA GLU A 319 -11.42 -6.71 -0.57
C GLU A 319 -12.52 -7.48 0.15
N LEU A 320 -13.77 -7.10 -0.04
CA LEU A 320 -14.90 -7.77 0.58
C LEU A 320 -15.26 -9.12 -0.06
N GLY A 321 -14.70 -9.43 -1.24
CA GLY A 321 -14.91 -10.72 -1.88
C GLY A 321 -16.38 -11.07 -2.18
N GLY A 322 -17.24 -10.07 -2.36
CA GLY A 322 -18.67 -10.23 -2.60
C GLY A 322 -19.55 -10.15 -1.34
N LEU A 323 -18.96 -9.92 -0.16
CA LEU A 323 -19.73 -9.64 1.05
C LEU A 323 -20.42 -8.28 0.94
N ASP A 324 -21.72 -8.25 1.21
CA ASP A 324 -22.50 -7.01 1.32
C ASP A 324 -22.67 -6.65 2.80
N LEU A 325 -21.93 -5.63 3.24
CA LEU A 325 -21.94 -5.20 4.64
C LEU A 325 -22.94 -4.05 4.85
N PRO A 326 -23.63 -3.99 6.00
CA PRO A 326 -24.61 -2.93 6.29
C PRO A 326 -24.03 -1.51 6.24
N GLY A 327 -22.75 -1.34 6.54
CA GLY A 327 -22.06 -0.05 6.54
C GLY A 327 -21.54 0.40 5.17
N LEU A 328 -21.95 -0.25 4.07
CA LEU A 328 -21.59 0.20 2.72
C LEU A 328 -22.57 1.25 2.21
N PHE A 329 -22.03 2.34 1.65
CA PHE A 329 -22.82 3.43 1.08
C PHE A 329 -22.33 3.82 -0.32
N GLU A 330 -23.22 4.46 -1.09
CA GLU A 330 -22.86 4.99 -2.41
C GLU A 330 -21.82 6.10 -2.26
N PRO A 331 -20.73 6.10 -3.06
CA PRO A 331 -19.68 7.10 -2.96
C PRO A 331 -20.25 8.51 -3.13
N ASP A 332 -19.65 9.47 -2.42
CA ASP A 332 -20.04 10.89 -2.40
C ASP A 332 -21.48 11.16 -1.89
N SER A 333 -22.12 10.18 -1.27
CA SER A 333 -23.47 10.30 -0.70
C SER A 333 -23.43 10.57 0.81
N ILE A 334 -23.60 11.83 1.22
CA ILE A 334 -23.69 12.20 2.65
C ILE A 334 -24.88 11.47 3.31
N ALA A 335 -26.04 11.42 2.63
CA ALA A 335 -27.21 10.71 3.16
C ALA A 335 -26.93 9.21 3.33
N GLY A 336 -26.24 8.59 2.37
CA GLY A 336 -25.80 7.20 2.43
C GLY A 336 -24.85 6.94 3.60
N PHE A 337 -23.84 7.78 3.79
CA PHE A 337 -22.91 7.68 4.92
C PHE A 337 -23.64 7.79 6.28
N VAL A 338 -24.60 8.71 6.40
CA VAL A 338 -25.34 8.92 7.64
C VAL A 338 -26.29 7.74 7.94
N ALA A 339 -26.75 7.04 6.93
CA ALA A 339 -27.64 5.87 7.08
C ALA A 339 -26.85 4.60 7.44
N ALA A 340 -25.66 4.43 6.86
CA ALA A 340 -24.72 3.32 7.11
C ALA A 340 -24.19 3.35 8.55
#